data_b5febb9fcbaf735334c450319955bee1
#
_entry.id   b5febb9fcbaf735334c450319955bee1
#
_cell.length_a   1.000
_cell.length_b   1.000
_cell.length_c   1.000
_cell.angle_alpha   90.00
_cell.angle_beta   90.00
_cell.angle_gamma   90.00
#
_symmetry.space_group_name_H-M   'P 1'
#
loop_
_entity.id
_entity.type
_entity.pdbx_description
1 polymer ?
#
loop_
_entity_poly.entity_id
_entity_poly.type
_entity_poly.pdbx_seq_one_letter_code
_entity_poly.pdbx_strand_id
1 'polypeptide(L)'
;MLSARGREVHIFERLPQLGGLARNVRMGGFTFDLGGHRFFSADPGLIAWLQELLGDDLLTVDRRSRIMLGDRFFDYPLRPANAMLGFGARDTARIVRDYGTAALGRLLGRSRDDDFESWICSRFGRALFEIYFRPYTEKTWSLPSSEISADWANTRIQLLSLFDAVRKALLSSRRSPRTYASQFFYPRGGIGRIAQALAKRVEAHGSVIHHVRGVERVRHENGRVRAALVREPDGLVEVQGAQFISSVPITELIRILDPQPPTQVQDAARMLAYRSLVCVFMIIDLEQVSDDTWIYFPNTAQIFGRSHEPRNWEREMSEPGMTSLCLEIFCGPGDAAWELDDKALADLAVRDLVATGLVARDKIRTAFIERVPDAYPLFRVGYERQLAVLTQYLSTLENLHPVGRTGRFAYLNMDEVVADALDLAGRLGEG
;
A
#
# COMPACT_ATOMS: atom_id res chain seq x y z
N MET A 1 -6.06 -10.08 -21.05
CA MET A 1 -5.22 -11.14 -21.69
C MET A 1 -6.00 -12.43 -21.92
N LEU A 2 -6.47 -13.12 -20.90
CA LEU A 2 -7.21 -14.41 -21.08
C LEU A 2 -8.45 -14.24 -21.95
N SER A 3 -9.30 -13.25 -21.68
CA SER A 3 -10.49 -12.95 -22.50
C SER A 3 -10.12 -12.59 -23.94
N ALA A 4 -9.07 -11.81 -24.16
CA ALA A 4 -8.58 -11.48 -25.50
C ALA A 4 -8.03 -12.70 -26.29
N ARG A 5 -7.76 -13.81 -25.59
CA ARG A 5 -7.39 -15.11 -26.18
C ARG A 5 -8.58 -16.06 -26.32
N GLY A 6 -9.79 -15.56 -26.18
CA GLY A 6 -11.02 -16.35 -26.35
C GLY A 6 -11.38 -17.25 -25.18
N ARG A 7 -10.74 -17.08 -24.00
CA ARG A 7 -11.14 -17.80 -22.79
C ARG A 7 -12.36 -17.10 -22.18
N GLU A 8 -13.36 -17.87 -21.79
CA GLU A 8 -14.49 -17.39 -20.99
C GLU A 8 -14.01 -17.04 -19.59
N VAL A 9 -14.22 -15.81 -19.13
CA VAL A 9 -13.77 -15.31 -17.83
C VAL A 9 -14.94 -14.71 -17.07
N HIS A 10 -15.17 -15.19 -15.85
CA HIS A 10 -16.10 -14.60 -14.89
C HIS A 10 -15.34 -13.99 -13.73
N ILE A 11 -15.59 -12.71 -13.42
CA ILE A 11 -14.98 -11.99 -12.30
C ILE A 11 -16.05 -11.75 -11.25
N PHE A 12 -15.81 -12.13 -10.01
CA PHE A 12 -16.70 -11.93 -8.88
C PHE A 12 -16.10 -10.90 -7.93
N GLU A 13 -16.76 -9.77 -7.75
CA GLU A 13 -16.36 -8.70 -6.87
C GLU A 13 -17.42 -8.48 -5.78
N ARG A 14 -17.02 -8.54 -4.50
CA ARG A 14 -17.94 -8.36 -3.37
C ARG A 14 -18.45 -6.93 -3.21
N LEU A 15 -17.69 -5.94 -3.71
CA LEU A 15 -18.06 -4.53 -3.67
C LEU A 15 -18.76 -4.08 -4.95
N PRO A 16 -19.46 -2.94 -4.91
CA PRO A 16 -20.05 -2.35 -6.11
C PRO A 16 -18.99 -1.80 -7.09
N GLN A 17 -17.75 -1.59 -6.63
CA GLN A 17 -16.66 -1.04 -7.42
C GLN A 17 -15.49 -2.03 -7.51
N LEU A 18 -14.89 -2.11 -8.70
CA LEU A 18 -13.65 -2.84 -8.95
C LEU A 18 -12.43 -2.04 -8.46
N GLY A 19 -11.31 -2.75 -8.31
CA GLY A 19 -10.00 -2.16 -8.06
C GLY A 19 -9.46 -2.39 -6.66
N GLY A 20 -10.26 -2.93 -5.73
CA GLY A 20 -9.82 -3.21 -4.36
C GLY A 20 -9.25 -1.96 -3.69
N LEU A 21 -7.93 -1.97 -3.34
CA LEU A 21 -7.25 -0.81 -2.77
C LEU A 21 -7.07 0.35 -3.78
N ALA A 22 -7.08 0.06 -5.08
CA ALA A 22 -6.95 1.05 -6.14
C ALA A 22 -8.30 1.54 -6.68
N ARG A 23 -9.36 1.56 -5.85
CA ARG A 23 -10.64 2.19 -6.20
C ARG A 23 -10.67 3.66 -5.79
N ASN A 24 -11.60 4.42 -6.37
CA ASN A 24 -11.86 5.80 -5.99
C ASN A 24 -13.10 5.91 -5.09
N VAL A 25 -13.11 6.92 -4.23
CA VAL A 25 -14.29 7.41 -3.52
C VAL A 25 -14.68 8.76 -4.10
N ARG A 26 -15.98 9.00 -4.28
CA ARG A 26 -16.49 10.27 -4.82
C ARG A 26 -17.50 10.90 -3.87
N MET A 27 -17.37 12.19 -3.68
CA MET A 27 -18.32 12.99 -2.93
C MET A 27 -18.47 14.37 -3.57
N GLY A 28 -19.66 14.72 -4.04
CA GLY A 28 -19.86 15.94 -4.82
C GLY A 28 -18.98 15.94 -6.07
N GLY A 29 -18.32 17.06 -6.35
CA GLY A 29 -17.35 17.21 -7.45
C GLY A 29 -15.94 16.72 -7.10
N PHE A 30 -15.74 16.04 -5.96
CA PHE A 30 -14.42 15.58 -5.50
C PHE A 30 -14.23 14.08 -5.73
N THR A 31 -13.02 13.73 -6.13
CA THR A 31 -12.57 12.33 -6.25
C THR A 31 -11.38 12.09 -5.32
N PHE A 32 -11.39 10.97 -4.62
CA PHE A 32 -10.35 10.58 -3.67
C PHE A 32 -9.85 9.17 -3.98
N ASP A 33 -8.56 8.94 -3.79
CA ASP A 33 -8.00 7.59 -3.73
C ASP A 33 -7.98 7.07 -2.30
N LEU A 34 -8.02 5.77 -2.12
CA LEU A 34 -7.85 5.11 -0.81
C LEU A 34 -6.40 5.10 -0.37
N GLY A 35 -5.88 6.26 0.04
CA GLY A 35 -4.48 6.49 0.32
C GLY A 35 -3.67 6.85 -0.94
N GLY A 36 -2.39 7.10 -0.75
CA GLY A 36 -1.51 7.58 -1.81
C GLY A 36 -1.13 6.50 -2.82
N HIS A 37 -1.95 6.26 -3.83
CA HIS A 37 -1.69 5.31 -4.91
C HIS A 37 -1.09 6.00 -6.13
N ARG A 38 0.04 5.48 -6.63
CA ARG A 38 0.72 5.96 -7.82
C ARG A 38 1.21 4.77 -8.66
N PHE A 39 1.33 4.94 -9.96
CA PHE A 39 2.00 3.96 -10.79
C PHE A 39 3.44 4.41 -11.07
N PHE A 40 4.37 3.54 -10.77
CA PHE A 40 5.79 3.73 -11.04
C PHE A 40 6.40 2.38 -11.38
N SER A 41 7.09 2.28 -12.49
CA SER A 41 7.83 1.08 -12.87
C SER A 41 9.21 1.43 -13.42
N ALA A 42 10.16 0.54 -13.20
CA ALA A 42 11.45 0.56 -13.90
C ALA A 42 11.41 -0.24 -15.20
N ASP A 43 10.32 -0.98 -15.43
CA ASP A 43 10.10 -1.77 -16.64
C ASP A 43 9.40 -0.92 -17.72
N PRO A 44 10.07 -0.61 -18.85
CA PRO A 44 9.46 0.15 -19.94
C PRO A 44 8.25 -0.57 -20.57
N GLY A 45 8.22 -1.91 -20.54
CA GLY A 45 7.10 -2.70 -21.05
C GLY A 45 5.82 -2.47 -20.28
N LEU A 46 5.90 -2.38 -18.93
CA LEU A 46 4.76 -2.05 -18.09
C LEU A 46 4.29 -0.60 -18.27
N ILE A 47 5.22 0.33 -18.51
CA ILE A 47 4.86 1.72 -18.81
C ILE A 47 4.14 1.79 -20.16
N ALA A 48 4.65 1.13 -21.19
CA ALA A 48 4.01 1.07 -22.51
C ALA A 48 2.63 0.40 -22.45
N TRP A 49 2.48 -0.67 -21.67
CA TRP A 49 1.19 -1.32 -21.41
C TRP A 49 0.19 -0.36 -20.74
N LEU A 50 0.62 0.41 -19.75
CA LEU A 50 -0.25 1.38 -19.08
C LEU A 50 -0.64 2.54 -20.02
N GLN A 51 0.32 3.00 -20.86
CA GLN A 51 0.08 4.02 -21.88
C GLN A 51 -0.92 3.53 -22.95
N GLU A 52 -0.81 2.27 -23.36
CA GLU A 52 -1.79 1.66 -24.28
C GLU A 52 -3.19 1.54 -23.65
N LEU A 53 -3.24 1.25 -22.32
CA LEU A 53 -4.50 1.11 -21.62
C LEU A 53 -5.25 2.44 -21.45
N LEU A 54 -4.54 3.53 -21.16
CA LEU A 54 -5.12 4.82 -20.75
C LEU A 54 -4.98 5.92 -21.81
N GLY A 55 -4.04 5.80 -22.75
CA GLY A 55 -3.80 6.83 -23.78
C GLY A 55 -3.46 8.20 -23.16
N ASP A 56 -4.13 9.23 -23.65
CA ASP A 56 -3.95 10.63 -23.21
C ASP A 56 -4.44 10.89 -21.78
N ASP A 57 -5.15 9.96 -21.18
CA ASP A 57 -5.55 10.04 -19.76
C ASP A 57 -4.41 9.66 -18.80
N LEU A 58 -3.24 9.23 -19.29
CA LEU A 58 -2.08 8.95 -18.45
C LEU A 58 -1.22 10.21 -18.28
N LEU A 59 -1.20 10.74 -17.08
CA LEU A 59 -0.45 11.93 -16.70
C LEU A 59 0.91 11.55 -16.12
N THR A 60 1.90 12.42 -16.31
CA THR A 60 3.18 12.40 -15.57
C THR A 60 3.13 13.48 -14.51
N VAL A 61 3.36 13.09 -13.25
CA VAL A 61 3.26 13.97 -12.08
C VAL A 61 4.62 14.09 -11.41
N ASP A 62 5.04 15.32 -11.15
CA ASP A 62 6.25 15.59 -10.38
C ASP A 62 6.03 15.27 -8.90
N ARG A 63 6.94 14.50 -8.35
CA ARG A 63 6.87 14.12 -6.95
C ARG A 63 7.45 15.20 -6.06
N ARG A 64 6.65 15.74 -5.17
CA ARG A 64 7.08 16.55 -4.05
C ARG A 64 6.56 15.95 -2.75
N SER A 65 7.46 15.43 -1.94
CA SER A 65 7.07 14.80 -0.66
C SER A 65 7.90 15.37 0.46
N ARG A 66 7.27 15.61 1.61
CA ARG A 66 7.95 16.12 2.80
C ARG A 66 7.60 15.30 4.04
N ILE A 67 8.40 15.45 5.08
CA ILE A 67 8.19 14.90 6.41
C ILE A 67 7.98 16.08 7.35
N MET A 68 6.90 16.05 8.13
CA MET A 68 6.67 17.01 9.19
C MET A 68 7.09 16.44 10.54
N LEU A 69 8.14 17.00 11.13
CA LEU A 69 8.65 16.65 12.45
C LEU A 69 8.54 17.86 13.38
N GLY A 70 7.62 17.80 14.35
CA GLY A 70 7.23 18.96 15.12
C GLY A 70 6.56 20.01 14.21
N ASP A 71 7.10 21.21 14.19
CA ASP A 71 6.67 22.35 13.37
C ASP A 71 7.53 22.55 12.10
N ARG A 72 8.44 21.60 11.80
CA ARG A 72 9.40 21.72 10.69
C ARG A 72 9.17 20.71 9.60
N PHE A 73 9.42 21.16 8.36
CA PHE A 73 9.39 20.32 7.19
C PHE A 73 10.78 19.87 6.77
N PHE A 74 10.89 18.57 6.41
CA PHE A 74 12.07 17.95 5.86
C PHE A 74 11.74 17.35 4.50
N ASP A 75 12.70 17.37 3.57
CA ASP A 75 12.54 16.70 2.29
C ASP A 75 12.43 15.18 2.47
N TYR A 76 11.59 14.54 1.67
CA TYR A 76 11.57 13.08 1.56
C TYR A 76 12.00 12.64 0.16
N PRO A 77 12.99 11.76 0.05
CA PRO A 77 13.76 11.15 1.14
C PRO A 77 14.66 12.17 1.86
N LEU A 78 14.93 11.89 3.15
CA LEU A 78 15.76 12.77 3.97
C LEU A 78 17.10 13.05 3.29
N ARG A 79 17.38 14.32 2.98
CA ARG A 79 18.68 14.75 2.46
C ARG A 79 19.58 15.11 3.63
N PRO A 80 20.87 14.68 3.61
CA PRO A 80 21.79 14.93 4.73
C PRO A 80 21.87 16.39 5.15
N ALA A 81 22.00 17.31 4.19
CA ALA A 81 22.09 18.75 4.48
C ALA A 81 20.79 19.29 5.13
N ASN A 82 19.61 18.88 4.64
CA ASN A 82 18.33 19.29 5.19
C ASN A 82 18.11 18.69 6.60
N ALA A 83 18.50 17.43 6.81
CA ALA A 83 18.47 16.78 8.12
C ALA A 83 19.39 17.48 9.14
N MET A 84 20.64 17.78 8.77
CA MET A 84 21.60 18.44 9.66
C MET A 84 21.16 19.85 10.09
N LEU A 85 20.57 20.61 9.19
CA LEU A 85 20.04 21.95 9.51
C LEU A 85 18.76 21.89 10.35
N GLY A 86 17.97 20.84 10.20
CA GLY A 86 16.67 20.66 10.85
C GLY A 86 16.74 20.13 12.29
N PHE A 87 17.67 19.21 12.58
CA PHE A 87 17.72 18.53 13.90
C PHE A 87 18.42 19.32 15.02
N GLY A 88 19.12 20.41 14.71
CA GLY A 88 19.94 21.13 15.68
C GLY A 88 21.28 20.44 15.98
N ALA A 89 22.24 21.18 16.56
CA ALA A 89 23.62 20.73 16.68
C ALA A 89 23.80 19.46 17.54
N ARG A 90 23.04 19.33 18.63
CA ARG A 90 23.15 18.19 19.56
C ARG A 90 22.70 16.89 18.90
N ASP A 91 21.52 16.88 18.27
CA ASP A 91 20.98 15.68 17.62
C ASP A 91 21.77 15.33 16.36
N THR A 92 22.23 16.32 15.61
CA THR A 92 23.14 16.10 14.48
C THR A 92 24.43 15.42 14.92
N ALA A 93 25.09 15.90 15.99
CA ALA A 93 26.29 15.27 16.52
C ALA A 93 26.07 13.83 16.98
N ARG A 94 24.90 13.57 17.62
CA ARG A 94 24.48 12.24 18.04
C ARG A 94 24.25 11.33 16.83
N ILE A 95 23.57 11.80 15.79
CA ILE A 95 23.33 11.04 14.54
C ILE A 95 24.64 10.68 13.86
N VAL A 96 25.56 11.64 13.70
CA VAL A 96 26.87 11.41 13.06
C VAL A 96 27.70 10.40 13.83
N ARG A 97 27.77 10.52 15.16
CA ARG A 97 28.47 9.56 16.04
C ARG A 97 27.90 8.15 15.89
N ASP A 98 26.58 8.01 16.02
CA ASP A 98 25.90 6.71 16.01
C ASP A 98 25.98 6.05 14.62
N TYR A 99 25.93 6.85 13.56
CA TYR A 99 26.18 6.37 12.20
C TYR A 99 27.64 5.87 12.03
N GLY A 100 28.61 6.60 12.54
CA GLY A 100 30.02 6.17 12.52
C GLY A 100 30.25 4.85 13.25
N THR A 101 29.65 4.69 14.45
CA THR A 101 29.73 3.44 15.21
C THR A 101 29.03 2.27 14.48
N ALA A 102 27.89 2.51 13.86
CA ALA A 102 27.18 1.52 13.04
C ALA A 102 28.01 1.11 11.80
N ALA A 103 28.63 2.08 11.12
CA ALA A 103 29.52 1.81 9.99
C ALA A 103 30.73 0.95 10.38
N LEU A 104 31.37 1.27 11.52
CA LEU A 104 32.50 0.47 12.05
C LEU A 104 32.01 -0.94 12.44
N GLY A 105 30.85 -1.06 13.07
CA GLY A 105 30.26 -2.35 13.42
C GLY A 105 30.06 -3.25 12.19
N ARG A 106 29.57 -2.70 11.07
CA ARG A 106 29.42 -3.44 9.79
C ARG A 106 30.78 -3.89 9.23
N LEU A 107 31.79 -3.03 9.25
CA LEU A 107 33.11 -3.39 8.80
C LEU A 107 33.75 -4.53 9.63
N LEU A 108 33.36 -4.64 10.90
CA LEU A 108 33.81 -5.71 11.81
C LEU A 108 32.86 -6.95 11.77
N GLY A 109 31.92 -7.03 10.84
CA GLY A 109 30.98 -8.15 10.72
C GLY A 109 29.97 -8.27 11.88
N ARG A 110 29.69 -7.18 12.60
CA ARG A 110 28.77 -7.15 13.76
C ARG A 110 27.37 -6.66 13.40
N SER A 111 26.97 -6.67 12.12
CA SER A 111 25.62 -6.30 11.75
C SER A 111 24.62 -7.38 12.19
N ARG A 112 23.46 -6.96 12.71
CA ARG A 112 22.31 -7.82 12.99
C ARG A 112 21.17 -7.41 12.10
N ASP A 113 20.48 -8.39 11.52
CA ASP A 113 19.35 -8.22 10.61
C ASP A 113 18.17 -9.13 11.04
N ASP A 114 18.06 -9.38 12.37
CA ASP A 114 17.05 -10.27 12.95
C ASP A 114 15.63 -9.66 12.88
N ASP A 115 15.55 -8.33 13.00
CA ASP A 115 14.33 -7.55 13.01
C ASP A 115 14.57 -6.14 12.41
N PHE A 116 13.49 -5.37 12.26
CA PHE A 116 13.55 -4.03 11.71
C PHE A 116 14.42 -3.06 12.53
N GLU A 117 14.33 -3.11 13.86
CA GLU A 117 15.12 -2.23 14.74
C GLU A 117 16.62 -2.49 14.56
N SER A 118 17.03 -3.76 14.67
CA SER A 118 18.43 -4.17 14.51
C SER A 118 18.96 -3.85 13.11
N TRP A 119 18.14 -4.06 12.07
CA TRP A 119 18.45 -3.74 10.68
C TRP A 119 18.69 -2.25 10.47
N ILE A 120 17.81 -1.36 10.98
CA ILE A 120 17.97 0.09 10.87
C ILE A 120 19.16 0.57 11.69
N CYS A 121 19.26 0.13 12.96
CA CYS A 121 20.34 0.57 13.85
C CYS A 121 21.72 0.18 13.30
N SER A 122 21.86 -1.01 12.70
CA SER A 122 23.11 -1.45 12.11
C SER A 122 23.52 -0.65 10.86
N ARG A 123 22.60 0.03 10.19
CA ARG A 123 22.83 0.79 8.95
C ARG A 123 22.87 2.30 9.14
N PHE A 124 21.97 2.83 9.95
CA PHE A 124 21.78 4.28 10.11
C PHE A 124 22.13 4.80 11.51
N GLY A 125 22.38 3.90 12.46
CA GLY A 125 22.65 4.25 13.84
C GLY A 125 21.38 4.46 14.68
N ARG A 126 21.53 4.32 16.00
CA ARG A 126 20.43 4.36 16.95
C ARG A 126 19.74 5.72 17.04
N ALA A 127 20.50 6.81 16.96
CA ALA A 127 19.92 8.15 17.06
C ALA A 127 18.88 8.42 15.97
N LEU A 128 19.19 8.12 14.70
CA LEU A 128 18.26 8.33 13.60
C LEU A 128 17.07 7.35 13.68
N PHE A 129 17.31 6.13 14.17
CA PHE A 129 16.24 5.19 14.45
C PHE A 129 15.22 5.76 15.45
N GLU A 130 15.68 6.28 16.59
CA GLU A 130 14.82 6.81 17.66
C GLU A 130 14.07 8.08 17.27
N ILE A 131 14.71 8.96 16.49
CA ILE A 131 14.11 10.25 16.11
C ILE A 131 13.07 10.08 14.98
N TYR A 132 13.32 9.18 14.03
CA TYR A 132 12.51 9.12 12.81
C TYR A 132 11.88 7.74 12.56
N PHE A 133 12.68 6.66 12.52
CA PHE A 133 12.18 5.37 12.07
C PHE A 133 11.22 4.73 13.10
N ARG A 134 11.59 4.70 14.38
CA ARG A 134 10.78 4.10 15.43
C ARG A 134 9.40 4.74 15.52
N PRO A 135 9.24 6.07 15.70
CA PRO A 135 7.91 6.67 15.87
C PRO A 135 7.00 6.41 14.68
N TYR A 136 7.53 6.54 13.46
CA TYR A 136 6.76 6.31 12.26
C TYR A 136 6.39 4.83 12.06
N THR A 137 7.33 3.93 12.29
CA THR A 137 7.15 2.50 12.09
C THR A 137 6.16 1.92 13.11
N GLU A 138 6.35 2.22 14.39
CA GLU A 138 5.46 1.72 15.45
C GLU A 138 4.06 2.32 15.34
N LYS A 139 3.92 3.59 14.92
CA LYS A 139 2.63 4.20 14.58
C LYS A 139 1.95 3.51 13.39
N THR A 140 2.71 3.18 12.34
CA THR A 140 2.17 2.54 11.14
C THR A 140 1.72 1.10 11.41
N TRP A 141 2.54 0.33 12.12
CA TRP A 141 2.34 -1.10 12.30
C TRP A 141 1.68 -1.49 13.62
N SER A 142 1.57 -0.58 14.59
CA SER A 142 1.13 -0.83 15.97
C SER A 142 1.86 -2.01 16.64
N LEU A 143 3.13 -2.14 16.33
CA LEU A 143 4.03 -3.15 16.87
C LEU A 143 5.36 -2.52 17.27
N PRO A 144 6.03 -3.03 18.32
CA PRO A 144 7.41 -2.71 18.57
C PRO A 144 8.27 -2.99 17.33
N SER A 145 9.21 -2.12 17.03
CA SER A 145 10.08 -2.26 15.86
C SER A 145 10.90 -3.55 15.87
N SER A 146 11.16 -4.12 17.05
CA SER A 146 11.82 -5.43 17.26
C SER A 146 10.94 -6.65 16.94
N GLU A 147 9.63 -6.48 16.78
CA GLU A 147 8.72 -7.54 16.36
C GLU A 147 8.43 -7.53 14.85
N ILE A 148 8.93 -6.55 14.13
CA ILE A 148 8.74 -6.41 12.67
C ILE A 148 9.93 -7.06 11.96
N SER A 149 9.68 -7.90 10.95
CA SER A 149 10.71 -8.55 10.15
C SER A 149 11.60 -7.53 9.43
N ALA A 150 12.90 -7.83 9.35
CA ALA A 150 13.85 -7.06 8.55
C ALA A 150 13.52 -7.08 7.05
N ASP A 151 12.78 -8.07 6.56
CA ASP A 151 12.37 -8.17 5.15
C ASP A 151 11.56 -6.97 4.69
N TRP A 152 10.72 -6.42 5.56
CA TRP A 152 10.00 -5.18 5.25
C TRP A 152 10.97 -4.01 4.99
N ALA A 153 12.03 -3.89 5.80
CA ALA A 153 13.06 -2.89 5.60
C ALA A 153 13.83 -3.11 4.29
N ASN A 154 14.22 -4.35 4.01
CA ASN A 154 14.90 -4.73 2.78
C ASN A 154 14.09 -4.39 1.53
N THR A 155 12.78 -4.59 1.58
CA THR A 155 11.88 -4.33 0.45
C THR A 155 11.63 -2.83 0.24
N ARG A 156 11.58 -2.03 1.31
CA ARG A 156 11.13 -0.63 1.27
C ARG A 156 12.22 0.41 1.41
N ILE A 157 13.23 0.11 2.24
CA ILE A 157 14.34 1.02 2.47
C ILE A 157 15.48 0.59 1.57
N GLN A 158 15.38 0.94 0.28
CA GLN A 158 16.48 0.72 -0.65
C GLN A 158 17.68 1.55 -0.17
N LEU A 159 18.71 0.82 0.23
CA LEU A 159 19.92 1.35 0.84
C LEU A 159 20.61 2.38 -0.05
N LEU A 160 20.45 3.64 0.33
CA LEU A 160 21.54 4.58 0.16
C LEU A 160 22.15 4.74 1.55
N SER A 161 23.37 4.25 1.73
CA SER A 161 24.17 4.66 2.89
C SER A 161 24.20 6.19 2.87
N LEU A 162 24.25 6.84 4.05
CA LEU A 162 24.50 8.29 4.10
C LEU A 162 25.75 8.66 3.25
N PHE A 163 26.70 7.75 3.18
CA PHE A 163 27.90 7.88 2.35
C PHE A 163 27.58 7.81 0.86
N ASP A 164 26.70 6.91 0.41
CA ASP A 164 26.26 6.84 -0.98
C ASP A 164 25.37 8.03 -1.36
N ALA A 165 24.57 8.55 -0.44
CA ALA A 165 23.80 9.77 -0.66
C ALA A 165 24.72 10.99 -0.80
N VAL A 166 25.76 11.12 0.05
CA VAL A 166 26.78 12.17 -0.04
C VAL A 166 27.65 11.97 -1.29
N ARG A 167 28.10 10.74 -1.58
CA ARG A 167 28.89 10.43 -2.78
C ARG A 167 28.09 10.67 -4.06
N LYS A 168 26.80 10.33 -4.11
CA LYS A 168 25.94 10.62 -5.27
C LYS A 168 25.58 12.09 -5.41
N ALA A 169 25.44 12.81 -4.32
CA ALA A 169 25.31 14.28 -4.36
C ALA A 169 26.57 14.95 -4.95
N LEU A 170 27.74 14.33 -4.75
CA LEU A 170 29.02 14.81 -5.30
C LEU A 170 29.36 14.25 -6.70
N LEU A 171 28.80 13.09 -7.08
CA LEU A 171 29.16 12.35 -8.30
C LEU A 171 27.90 11.98 -9.11
N SER A 172 27.15 12.93 -9.64
CA SER A 172 25.92 12.78 -10.42
C SER A 172 25.80 11.44 -11.21
N SER A 173 25.20 10.42 -10.59
CA SER A 173 24.96 9.09 -11.19
C SER A 173 23.51 8.89 -11.57
N ARG A 174 23.24 8.46 -12.81
CA ARG A 174 21.94 8.40 -13.50
C ARG A 174 20.95 7.29 -13.10
N ARG A 175 21.22 6.47 -12.08
CA ARG A 175 20.28 5.43 -11.61
C ARG A 175 19.78 5.76 -10.20
N SER A 176 18.58 6.32 -10.11
CA SER A 176 17.90 6.57 -8.84
C SER A 176 17.06 5.37 -8.41
N PRO A 177 17.09 4.94 -7.14
CA PRO A 177 16.17 3.95 -6.58
C PRO A 177 14.71 4.40 -6.70
N ARG A 178 13.76 3.45 -6.69
CA ARG A 178 12.30 3.72 -6.73
C ARG A 178 11.84 4.77 -5.71
N THR A 179 12.45 4.81 -4.54
CA THR A 179 12.17 5.79 -3.49
C THR A 179 12.55 7.23 -3.87
N TYR A 180 13.45 7.39 -4.84
CA TYR A 180 13.96 8.69 -5.32
C TYR A 180 13.40 9.08 -6.70
N ALA A 181 12.42 8.35 -7.21
CA ALA A 181 11.76 8.76 -8.44
C ALA A 181 11.20 10.19 -8.28
N SER A 182 11.63 11.08 -9.17
CA SER A 182 11.18 12.48 -9.19
C SER A 182 9.79 12.62 -9.81
N GLN A 183 9.35 11.61 -10.58
CA GLN A 183 8.07 11.59 -11.28
C GLN A 183 7.41 10.22 -11.13
N PHE A 184 6.10 10.20 -11.30
CA PHE A 184 5.29 8.99 -11.36
C PHE A 184 4.14 9.17 -12.36
N PHE A 185 3.53 8.06 -12.77
CA PHE A 185 2.36 8.07 -13.64
C PHE A 185 1.08 8.04 -12.83
N TYR A 186 0.09 8.80 -13.31
CA TYR A 186 -1.20 8.90 -12.65
C TYR A 186 -2.33 9.06 -13.68
N PRO A 187 -3.43 8.32 -13.58
CA PRO A 187 -4.54 8.45 -14.53
C PRO A 187 -5.41 9.67 -14.19
N ARG A 188 -5.85 10.37 -15.23
CA ARG A 188 -6.87 11.43 -15.10
C ARG A 188 -8.13 10.90 -14.43
N GLY A 189 -8.62 11.61 -13.42
CA GLY A 189 -9.81 11.22 -12.65
C GLY A 189 -9.58 10.12 -11.61
N GLY A 190 -8.31 9.90 -11.18
CA GLY A 190 -7.94 9.05 -10.05
C GLY A 190 -7.50 7.64 -10.42
N ILE A 191 -6.85 6.96 -9.46
CA ILE A 191 -6.19 5.67 -9.70
C ILE A 191 -7.15 4.56 -10.13
N GLY A 192 -8.42 4.62 -9.72
CA GLY A 192 -9.45 3.64 -10.07
C GLY A 192 -9.77 3.58 -11.57
N ARG A 193 -9.31 4.56 -12.36
CA ARG A 193 -9.45 4.56 -13.82
C ARG A 193 -8.74 3.37 -14.46
N ILE A 194 -7.66 2.88 -13.85
CA ILE A 194 -6.96 1.67 -14.34
C ILE A 194 -7.89 0.46 -14.29
N ALA A 195 -8.53 0.22 -13.14
CA ALA A 195 -9.46 -0.89 -12.98
C ALA A 195 -10.69 -0.75 -13.91
N GLN A 196 -11.21 0.47 -14.08
CA GLN A 196 -12.33 0.75 -14.99
C GLN A 196 -11.96 0.50 -16.47
N ALA A 197 -10.76 0.90 -16.89
CA ALA A 197 -10.29 0.67 -18.26
C ALA A 197 -10.08 -0.84 -18.53
N LEU A 198 -9.56 -1.57 -17.54
CA LEU A 198 -9.43 -3.02 -17.61
C LEU A 198 -10.79 -3.72 -17.68
N ALA A 199 -11.75 -3.29 -16.86
CA ALA A 199 -13.12 -3.82 -16.89
C ALA A 199 -13.75 -3.68 -18.28
N LYS A 200 -13.69 -2.48 -18.87
CA LYS A 200 -14.21 -2.25 -20.23
C LYS A 200 -13.57 -3.16 -21.28
N ARG A 201 -12.25 -3.40 -21.19
CA ARG A 201 -11.57 -4.33 -22.12
C ARG A 201 -12.02 -5.78 -21.90
N VAL A 202 -12.20 -6.20 -20.66
CA VAL A 202 -12.66 -7.54 -20.29
C VAL A 202 -14.06 -7.79 -20.82
N GLU A 203 -14.98 -6.85 -20.61
CA GLU A 203 -16.38 -6.92 -21.09
C GLU A 203 -16.44 -6.88 -22.63
N ALA A 204 -15.63 -6.05 -23.27
CA ALA A 204 -15.55 -5.98 -24.73
C ALA A 204 -15.12 -7.30 -25.39
N HIS A 205 -14.43 -8.18 -24.66
CA HIS A 205 -14.08 -9.54 -25.08
C HIS A 205 -15.07 -10.61 -24.62
N GLY A 206 -16.29 -10.22 -24.22
CA GLY A 206 -17.38 -11.14 -23.88
C GLY A 206 -17.28 -11.77 -22.49
N SER A 207 -16.36 -11.33 -21.63
CA SER A 207 -16.28 -11.78 -20.24
C SER A 207 -17.26 -11.04 -19.34
N VAL A 208 -17.64 -11.65 -18.22
CA VAL A 208 -18.67 -11.12 -17.32
C VAL A 208 -18.08 -10.71 -15.98
N ILE A 209 -18.44 -9.52 -15.53
CA ILE A 209 -18.08 -9.02 -14.20
C ILE A 209 -19.34 -8.97 -13.34
N HIS A 210 -19.30 -9.71 -12.24
CA HIS A 210 -20.40 -9.82 -11.28
C HIS A 210 -20.10 -8.94 -10.05
N HIS A 211 -20.75 -7.80 -9.97
CA HIS A 211 -20.62 -6.88 -8.84
C HIS A 211 -21.53 -7.29 -7.67
N VAL A 212 -21.10 -6.93 -6.44
CA VAL A 212 -21.82 -7.26 -5.19
C VAL A 212 -22.01 -8.78 -5.05
N ARG A 213 -21.01 -9.54 -5.51
CA ARG A 213 -20.97 -10.99 -5.51
C ARG A 213 -19.68 -11.48 -4.86
N GLY A 214 -19.76 -11.87 -3.60
CA GLY A 214 -18.64 -12.42 -2.84
C GLY A 214 -18.57 -13.93 -2.97
N VAL A 215 -17.35 -14.46 -3.14
CA VAL A 215 -17.10 -15.91 -2.99
C VAL A 215 -17.04 -16.24 -1.50
N GLU A 216 -17.87 -17.18 -1.05
CA GLU A 216 -17.98 -17.58 0.35
C GLU A 216 -17.35 -18.94 0.65
N ARG A 217 -17.26 -19.80 -0.35
CA ARG A 217 -16.61 -21.11 -0.26
C ARG A 217 -15.91 -21.47 -1.56
N VAL A 218 -14.86 -22.25 -1.45
CA VAL A 218 -14.13 -22.82 -2.57
C VAL A 218 -14.07 -24.34 -2.36
N ARG A 219 -14.86 -25.08 -3.10
CA ARG A 219 -14.88 -26.54 -3.03
C ARG A 219 -13.70 -27.15 -3.78
N HIS A 220 -12.99 -28.06 -3.14
CA HIS A 220 -11.90 -28.78 -3.77
C HIS A 220 -11.93 -30.28 -3.45
N GLU A 221 -11.40 -31.05 -4.36
CA GLU A 221 -11.31 -32.49 -4.25
C GLU A 221 -10.14 -33.02 -5.10
N ASN A 222 -9.40 -33.98 -4.56
CA ASN A 222 -8.29 -34.65 -5.27
C ASN A 222 -7.28 -33.66 -5.88
N GLY A 223 -6.85 -32.65 -5.09
CA GLY A 223 -5.84 -31.66 -5.52
C GLY A 223 -6.36 -30.63 -6.51
N ARG A 224 -7.67 -30.49 -6.71
CA ARG A 224 -8.25 -29.51 -7.65
C ARG A 224 -9.45 -28.81 -7.07
N VAL A 225 -9.58 -27.54 -7.32
CA VAL A 225 -10.81 -26.78 -7.09
C VAL A 225 -11.85 -27.23 -8.11
N ARG A 226 -13.06 -27.54 -7.62
CA ARG A 226 -14.21 -27.97 -8.43
C ARG A 226 -15.17 -26.84 -8.70
N ALA A 227 -15.40 -25.99 -7.68
CA ALA A 227 -16.34 -24.89 -7.78
C ALA A 227 -16.07 -23.81 -6.75
N ALA A 228 -16.52 -22.60 -7.04
CA ALA A 228 -16.69 -21.51 -6.09
C ALA A 228 -18.18 -21.34 -5.77
N LEU A 229 -18.52 -21.17 -4.48
CA LEU A 229 -19.87 -20.81 -4.05
C LEU A 229 -19.93 -19.29 -3.85
N VAL A 230 -20.74 -18.67 -4.66
CA VAL A 230 -20.89 -17.22 -4.75
C VAL A 230 -22.21 -16.78 -4.10
N ARG A 231 -22.18 -15.70 -3.30
CA ARG A 231 -23.35 -15.11 -2.69
C ARG A 231 -24.21 -14.41 -3.75
N GLU A 232 -25.43 -14.89 -3.92
CA GLU A 232 -26.50 -14.28 -4.70
C GLU A 232 -27.63 -13.82 -3.76
N PRO A 233 -28.56 -12.93 -4.20
CA PRO A 233 -29.67 -12.49 -3.35
C PRO A 233 -30.50 -13.64 -2.77
N ASP A 234 -30.68 -14.71 -3.55
CA ASP A 234 -31.52 -15.85 -3.21
C ASP A 234 -30.75 -17.01 -2.55
N GLY A 235 -29.44 -16.85 -2.30
CA GLY A 235 -28.63 -17.87 -1.65
C GLY A 235 -27.22 -18.01 -2.25
N LEU A 236 -26.63 -19.20 -2.07
CA LEU A 236 -25.33 -19.52 -2.66
C LEU A 236 -25.51 -20.23 -3.99
N VAL A 237 -24.81 -19.76 -5.01
CA VAL A 237 -24.78 -20.39 -6.34
C VAL A 237 -23.41 -20.98 -6.59
N GLU A 238 -23.40 -22.19 -7.11
CA GLU A 238 -22.17 -22.90 -7.48
C GLU A 238 -21.68 -22.49 -8.87
N VAL A 239 -20.43 -22.02 -8.95
CA VAL A 239 -19.77 -21.64 -10.20
C VAL A 239 -18.59 -22.57 -10.44
N GLN A 240 -18.62 -23.32 -11.53
CA GLN A 240 -17.55 -24.21 -11.96
C GLN A 240 -16.56 -23.47 -12.87
N GLY A 241 -15.32 -23.96 -12.92
CA GLY A 241 -14.29 -23.39 -13.76
C GLY A 241 -13.10 -24.34 -13.93
N ALA A 242 -12.36 -24.18 -15.02
CA ALA A 242 -11.13 -24.93 -15.26
C ALA A 242 -9.97 -24.37 -14.42
N GLN A 243 -9.93 -23.05 -14.22
CA GLN A 243 -8.90 -22.33 -13.46
C GLN A 243 -9.55 -21.32 -12.52
N PHE A 244 -8.99 -21.16 -11.33
CA PHE A 244 -9.46 -20.25 -10.30
C PHE A 244 -8.35 -19.28 -9.91
N ILE A 245 -8.54 -17.99 -10.14
CA ILE A 245 -7.59 -16.93 -9.79
C ILE A 245 -8.17 -16.16 -8.60
N SER A 246 -7.46 -16.13 -7.48
CA SER A 246 -7.94 -15.53 -6.23
C SER A 246 -7.08 -14.36 -5.79
N SER A 247 -7.67 -13.18 -5.65
CA SER A 247 -7.07 -12.00 -4.99
C SER A 247 -7.56 -11.82 -3.54
N VAL A 248 -8.35 -12.75 -3.03
CA VAL A 248 -8.82 -12.78 -1.64
C VAL A 248 -7.61 -12.90 -0.71
N PRO A 249 -7.59 -12.21 0.46
CA PRO A 249 -6.51 -12.39 1.42
C PRO A 249 -6.21 -13.87 1.69
N ILE A 250 -4.94 -14.27 1.67
CA ILE A 250 -4.56 -15.70 1.74
C ILE A 250 -5.13 -16.40 2.98
N THR A 251 -5.22 -15.70 4.10
CA THR A 251 -5.81 -16.21 5.35
C THR A 251 -7.31 -16.48 5.20
N GLU A 252 -8.01 -15.59 4.51
CA GLU A 252 -9.43 -15.74 4.18
C GLU A 252 -9.64 -16.86 3.16
N LEU A 253 -8.77 -16.95 2.14
CA LEU A 253 -8.82 -18.05 1.17
C LEU A 253 -8.73 -19.41 1.86
N ILE A 254 -7.80 -19.58 2.82
CA ILE A 254 -7.69 -20.80 3.64
C ILE A 254 -8.98 -21.07 4.42
N ARG A 255 -9.61 -20.04 4.97
CA ARG A 255 -10.83 -20.16 5.78
C ARG A 255 -12.04 -20.61 4.96
N ILE A 256 -12.12 -20.22 3.69
CA ILE A 256 -13.29 -20.54 2.81
C ILE A 256 -13.10 -21.83 1.99
N LEU A 257 -11.97 -22.52 2.10
CA LEU A 257 -11.79 -23.83 1.46
C LEU A 257 -12.73 -24.89 2.06
N ASP A 258 -13.30 -25.75 1.21
CA ASP A 258 -14.20 -26.83 1.57
C ASP A 258 -13.82 -28.11 0.76
N PRO A 259 -13.37 -29.20 1.41
CA PRO A 259 -13.20 -29.40 2.84
C PRO A 259 -12.15 -28.46 3.47
N GLN A 260 -12.28 -28.23 4.77
CA GLN A 260 -11.33 -27.41 5.53
C GLN A 260 -9.92 -28.00 5.45
N PRO A 261 -8.88 -27.16 5.29
CA PRO A 261 -7.49 -27.61 5.34
C PRO A 261 -7.13 -28.26 6.68
N PRO A 262 -6.03 -29.03 6.75
CA PRO A 262 -5.53 -29.59 8.01
C PRO A 262 -5.33 -28.51 9.08
N THR A 263 -5.51 -28.89 10.36
CA THR A 263 -5.41 -27.95 11.51
C THR A 263 -4.12 -27.14 11.50
N GLN A 264 -2.98 -27.75 11.14
CA GLN A 264 -1.70 -27.03 11.04
C GLN A 264 -1.76 -25.85 10.05
N VAL A 265 -2.47 -25.99 8.92
CA VAL A 265 -2.63 -24.91 7.92
C VAL A 265 -3.57 -23.82 8.45
N GLN A 266 -4.66 -24.23 9.11
CA GLN A 266 -5.59 -23.27 9.73
C GLN A 266 -4.91 -22.46 10.84
N ASP A 267 -4.09 -23.09 11.68
CA ASP A 267 -3.35 -22.42 12.75
C ASP A 267 -2.31 -21.45 12.18
N ALA A 268 -1.59 -21.85 11.15
CA ALA A 268 -0.67 -20.97 10.44
C ALA A 268 -1.40 -19.74 9.86
N ALA A 269 -2.59 -19.92 9.29
CA ALA A 269 -3.39 -18.81 8.77
C ALA A 269 -3.83 -17.83 9.87
N ARG A 270 -4.17 -18.32 11.08
CA ARG A 270 -4.54 -17.47 12.23
C ARG A 270 -3.37 -16.64 12.76
N MET A 271 -2.12 -17.06 12.54
CA MET A 271 -0.93 -16.34 12.95
C MET A 271 -0.52 -15.21 12.00
N LEU A 272 -1.02 -15.22 10.77
CA LEU A 272 -0.81 -14.15 9.81
C LEU A 272 -1.91 -13.09 9.96
N ALA A 273 -1.51 -11.83 9.95
CA ALA A 273 -2.42 -10.71 10.09
C ALA A 273 -2.15 -9.65 9.04
N TYR A 274 -3.14 -8.79 8.83
CA TYR A 274 -3.05 -7.61 7.98
C TYR A 274 -3.23 -6.35 8.82
N ARG A 275 -2.59 -5.28 8.39
CA ARG A 275 -2.85 -3.94 8.87
C ARG A 275 -3.93 -3.31 8.01
N SER A 276 -4.93 -2.74 8.63
CA SER A 276 -5.99 -2.00 7.96
C SER A 276 -5.63 -0.52 7.87
N LEU A 277 -6.43 0.24 7.15
CA LEU A 277 -6.27 1.66 6.93
C LEU A 277 -7.62 2.34 7.08
N VAL A 278 -7.66 3.49 7.74
CA VAL A 278 -8.79 4.43 7.63
C VAL A 278 -8.31 5.65 6.86
N CYS A 279 -9.00 5.97 5.78
CA CYS A 279 -8.84 7.21 5.04
C CYS A 279 -9.86 8.23 5.58
N VAL A 280 -9.38 9.36 6.11
CA VAL A 280 -10.23 10.50 6.45
C VAL A 280 -10.13 11.49 5.31
N PHE A 281 -11.22 11.67 4.60
CA PHE A 281 -11.33 12.61 3.49
C PHE A 281 -11.88 13.92 3.97
N MET A 282 -11.30 15.03 3.52
CA MET A 282 -11.71 16.38 3.88
C MET A 282 -11.85 17.23 2.64
N ILE A 283 -12.94 17.98 2.56
CA ILE A 283 -13.16 19.03 1.56
C ILE A 283 -12.81 20.37 2.21
N ILE A 284 -11.96 21.16 1.56
CA ILE A 284 -11.32 22.33 2.12
C ILE A 284 -11.60 23.54 1.23
N ASP A 285 -12.06 24.62 1.85
CA ASP A 285 -12.37 25.93 1.21
C ASP A 285 -11.09 26.75 1.02
N LEU A 286 -10.16 26.20 0.28
CA LEU A 286 -8.91 26.79 -0.18
C LEU A 286 -8.63 26.26 -1.57
N GLU A 287 -7.98 27.06 -2.40
CA GLU A 287 -7.55 26.53 -3.69
C GLU A 287 -6.51 25.41 -3.55
N GLN A 288 -5.64 25.49 -2.56
CA GLN A 288 -4.58 24.52 -2.30
C GLN A 288 -4.11 24.64 -0.85
N VAL A 289 -3.73 23.54 -0.21
CA VAL A 289 -3.13 23.50 1.12
C VAL A 289 -1.61 23.58 1.03
N SER A 290 -1.03 22.80 0.13
CA SER A 290 0.42 22.79 -0.11
C SER A 290 0.73 22.32 -1.53
N ASP A 291 1.98 22.50 -1.98
CA ASP A 291 2.44 21.92 -3.25
C ASP A 291 2.87 20.45 -3.11
N ASP A 292 2.71 19.82 -1.95
CA ASP A 292 3.18 18.46 -1.72
C ASP A 292 2.25 17.44 -2.34
N THR A 293 2.83 16.43 -2.99
CA THR A 293 2.05 15.26 -3.42
C THR A 293 1.63 14.44 -2.20
N TRP A 294 2.48 14.36 -1.15
CA TRP A 294 2.10 13.88 0.18
C TRP A 294 3.08 14.31 1.26
N ILE A 295 2.58 14.31 2.50
CA ILE A 295 3.31 14.65 3.71
C ILE A 295 3.28 13.46 4.67
N TYR A 296 4.42 13.12 5.25
CA TYR A 296 4.56 12.12 6.30
C TYR A 296 4.54 12.76 7.69
N PHE A 297 3.85 12.16 8.64
CA PHE A 297 3.71 12.62 10.03
C PHE A 297 4.20 11.53 11.01
N PRO A 298 5.51 11.45 11.28
CA PRO A 298 6.07 10.47 12.19
C PRO A 298 5.66 10.69 13.65
N ASN A 299 5.36 11.94 14.03
CA ASN A 299 5.02 12.27 15.41
C ASN A 299 3.73 11.56 15.84
N THR A 300 3.71 11.07 17.07
CA THR A 300 2.54 10.44 17.70
C THR A 300 1.46 11.43 18.15
N ALA A 301 1.74 12.73 18.12
CA ALA A 301 0.75 13.77 18.43
C ALA A 301 -0.42 13.81 17.42
N GLN A 302 -0.20 13.42 16.17
CA GLN A 302 -1.25 13.26 15.17
C GLN A 302 -1.67 11.81 15.08
N ILE A 303 -2.97 11.54 14.95
CA ILE A 303 -3.49 10.18 14.78
C ILE A 303 -3.14 9.58 13.39
N PHE A 304 -3.03 10.43 12.38
CA PHE A 304 -2.69 10.03 11.02
C PHE A 304 -1.17 9.98 10.79
N GLY A 305 -0.72 9.09 9.96
CA GLY A 305 0.71 8.91 9.62
C GLY A 305 1.11 9.57 8.29
N ARG A 306 0.13 9.87 7.43
CA ARG A 306 0.38 10.43 6.09
C ARG A 306 -0.82 11.25 5.63
N SER A 307 -0.58 12.28 4.81
CA SER A 307 -1.61 12.96 4.04
C SER A 307 -1.22 13.08 2.59
N HIS A 308 -2.21 13.15 1.71
CA HIS A 308 -2.02 13.58 0.33
C HIS A 308 -3.14 14.54 -0.07
N GLU A 309 -2.83 15.40 -1.03
CA GLU A 309 -3.75 16.38 -1.61
C GLU A 309 -4.03 15.94 -3.05
N PRO A 310 -5.21 15.34 -3.35
CA PRO A 310 -5.53 14.76 -4.65
C PRO A 310 -5.34 15.72 -5.83
N ARG A 311 -5.69 16.97 -5.65
CA ARG A 311 -5.54 18.00 -6.69
C ARG A 311 -4.09 18.23 -7.15
N ASN A 312 -3.10 17.95 -6.29
CA ASN A 312 -1.67 18.03 -6.65
C ASN A 312 -1.21 16.89 -7.57
N TRP A 313 -2.03 15.86 -7.72
CA TRP A 313 -1.80 14.75 -8.61
C TRP A 313 -2.58 14.93 -9.91
N GLU A 314 -3.85 15.38 -9.78
CA GLU A 314 -4.70 15.69 -10.92
C GLU A 314 -5.75 16.76 -10.50
N ARG A 315 -5.76 17.90 -11.21
CA ARG A 315 -6.53 19.08 -10.81
C ARG A 315 -8.04 18.86 -10.80
N GLU A 316 -8.55 18.03 -11.70
CA GLU A 316 -9.99 17.77 -11.84
C GLU A 316 -10.53 16.83 -10.73
N MET A 317 -9.65 16.35 -9.82
CA MET A 317 -10.07 15.63 -8.62
C MET A 317 -10.72 16.53 -7.56
N SER A 318 -10.66 17.85 -7.75
CA SER A 318 -11.28 18.85 -6.86
C SER A 318 -12.06 19.89 -7.67
N GLU A 319 -13.06 20.50 -7.05
CA GLU A 319 -13.80 21.62 -7.65
C GLU A 319 -12.92 22.88 -7.75
N PRO A 320 -13.17 23.75 -8.75
CA PRO A 320 -12.45 25.02 -8.87
C PRO A 320 -12.56 25.87 -7.60
N GLY A 321 -11.43 26.46 -7.18
CA GLY A 321 -11.34 27.28 -5.97
C GLY A 321 -11.32 26.52 -4.66
N MET A 322 -11.41 25.18 -4.71
CA MET A 322 -11.40 24.30 -3.54
C MET A 322 -10.36 23.18 -3.71
N THR A 323 -9.97 22.60 -2.59
CA THR A 323 -9.12 21.41 -2.56
C THR A 323 -9.66 20.35 -1.61
N SER A 324 -8.98 19.22 -1.57
CA SER A 324 -9.30 18.13 -0.66
C SER A 324 -8.03 17.49 -0.10
N LEU A 325 -8.13 16.91 1.08
CA LEU A 325 -7.08 16.10 1.69
C LEU A 325 -7.59 14.69 1.99
N CYS A 326 -6.72 13.71 1.85
CA CYS A 326 -6.87 12.40 2.43
C CYS A 326 -5.82 12.22 3.54
N LEU A 327 -6.26 11.96 4.76
CA LEU A 327 -5.42 11.61 5.89
C LEU A 327 -5.47 10.09 6.09
N GLU A 328 -4.31 9.46 6.22
CA GLU A 328 -4.19 8.01 6.35
C GLU A 328 -3.90 7.63 7.81
N ILE A 329 -4.84 6.93 8.44
CA ILE A 329 -4.72 6.39 9.80
C ILE A 329 -4.48 4.89 9.69
N PHE A 330 -3.27 4.45 10.06
CA PHE A 330 -2.90 3.04 10.06
C PHE A 330 -3.40 2.39 11.34
N CYS A 331 -4.49 1.65 11.26
CA CYS A 331 -5.11 0.97 12.38
C CYS A 331 -5.82 -0.32 11.91
N GLY A 332 -6.36 -1.08 12.83
CA GLY A 332 -7.11 -2.29 12.52
C GLY A 332 -7.92 -2.76 13.73
N PRO A 333 -8.66 -3.86 13.60
CA PRO A 333 -9.46 -4.41 14.71
C PRO A 333 -8.64 -4.54 15.99
N GLY A 334 -9.20 -4.05 17.10
CA GLY A 334 -8.55 -3.97 18.40
C GLY A 334 -7.76 -2.70 18.68
N ASP A 335 -7.49 -1.84 17.69
CA ASP A 335 -6.90 -0.53 17.94
C ASP A 335 -7.98 0.49 18.37
N ALA A 336 -7.66 1.36 19.32
CA ALA A 336 -8.59 2.39 19.80
C ALA A 336 -9.15 3.27 18.66
N ALA A 337 -8.34 3.59 17.64
CA ALA A 337 -8.77 4.36 16.48
C ALA A 337 -9.78 3.60 15.61
N TRP A 338 -9.64 2.28 15.50
CA TRP A 338 -10.55 1.46 14.70
C TRP A 338 -11.93 1.32 15.34
N GLU A 339 -11.97 1.30 16.69
CA GLU A 339 -13.21 1.12 17.46
C GLU A 339 -14.03 2.42 17.62
N LEU A 340 -13.46 3.59 17.31
CA LEU A 340 -14.21 4.84 17.27
C LEU A 340 -15.29 4.82 16.19
N ASP A 341 -16.43 5.47 16.43
CA ASP A 341 -17.39 5.74 15.38
C ASP A 341 -16.82 6.73 14.34
N ASP A 342 -17.42 6.76 13.16
CA ASP A 342 -16.93 7.53 12.03
C ASP A 342 -16.81 9.02 12.31
N LYS A 343 -17.79 9.58 13.04
CA LYS A 343 -17.79 11.00 13.40
C LYS A 343 -16.68 11.33 14.41
N ALA A 344 -16.55 10.54 15.46
CA ALA A 344 -15.53 10.75 16.49
C ALA A 344 -14.12 10.65 15.90
N LEU A 345 -13.89 9.70 14.99
CA LEU A 345 -12.59 9.54 14.33
C LEU A 345 -12.30 10.68 13.36
N ALA A 346 -13.30 11.13 12.58
CA ALA A 346 -13.16 12.28 11.70
C ALA A 346 -12.89 13.57 12.49
N ASP A 347 -13.62 13.84 13.58
CA ASP A 347 -13.42 14.98 14.45
C ASP A 347 -12.01 14.98 15.08
N LEU A 348 -11.52 13.82 15.49
CA LEU A 348 -10.16 13.65 16.01
C LEU A 348 -9.11 13.99 14.96
N ALA A 349 -9.26 13.46 13.74
CA ALA A 349 -8.34 13.75 12.63
C ALA A 349 -8.35 15.22 12.22
N VAL A 350 -9.53 15.87 12.22
CA VAL A 350 -9.68 17.32 11.97
C VAL A 350 -8.94 18.11 13.04
N ARG A 351 -9.13 17.80 14.32
CA ARG A 351 -8.45 18.47 15.43
C ARG A 351 -6.92 18.37 15.27
N ASP A 352 -6.44 17.18 15.00
CA ASP A 352 -5.00 16.91 14.86
C ASP A 352 -4.41 17.59 13.61
N LEU A 353 -5.16 17.69 12.49
CA LEU A 353 -4.75 18.44 11.31
C LEU A 353 -4.66 19.94 11.60
N VAL A 354 -5.66 20.52 12.24
CA VAL A 354 -5.66 21.94 12.64
C VAL A 354 -4.47 22.25 13.57
N ALA A 355 -4.15 21.34 14.49
CA ALA A 355 -3.00 21.49 15.37
C ALA A 355 -1.65 21.51 14.65
N THR A 356 -1.56 21.00 13.42
CA THR A 356 -0.35 21.11 12.57
C THR A 356 -0.16 22.52 11.99
N GLY A 357 -1.19 23.37 12.01
CA GLY A 357 -1.17 24.69 11.38
C GLY A 357 -1.32 24.67 9.84
N LEU A 358 -1.49 23.50 9.22
CA LEU A 358 -1.64 23.38 7.76
C LEU A 358 -2.97 23.95 7.27
N VAL A 359 -4.04 23.74 8.03
CA VAL A 359 -5.40 24.18 7.66
C VAL A 359 -6.10 24.76 8.88
N ALA A 360 -6.70 25.94 8.72
CA ALA A 360 -7.55 26.52 9.76
C ALA A 360 -8.91 25.79 9.84
N ARG A 361 -9.49 25.70 11.04
CA ARG A 361 -10.73 24.92 11.27
C ARG A 361 -11.91 25.40 10.43
N ASP A 362 -12.04 26.73 10.23
CA ASP A 362 -13.10 27.37 9.45
C ASP A 362 -13.01 27.08 7.95
N LYS A 363 -11.86 26.61 7.46
CA LYS A 363 -11.66 26.20 6.06
C LYS A 363 -12.06 24.77 5.78
N ILE A 364 -12.27 23.94 6.78
CA ILE A 364 -12.71 22.54 6.62
C ILE A 364 -14.24 22.51 6.55
N ARG A 365 -14.77 22.26 5.34
CA ARG A 365 -16.23 22.20 5.09
C ARG A 365 -16.84 20.89 5.57
N THR A 366 -16.20 19.78 5.28
CA THR A 366 -16.68 18.44 5.68
C THR A 366 -15.52 17.48 5.84
N ALA A 367 -15.73 16.48 6.68
CA ALA A 367 -14.86 15.33 6.82
C ALA A 367 -15.69 14.07 6.89
N PHE A 368 -15.23 13.01 6.23
CA PHE A 368 -15.86 11.68 6.25
C PHE A 368 -14.78 10.61 6.14
N ILE A 369 -15.11 9.37 6.45
CA ILE A 369 -14.13 8.29 6.46
C ILE A 369 -14.50 7.12 5.55
N GLU A 370 -13.49 6.37 5.16
CA GLU A 370 -13.59 5.06 4.53
C GLU A 370 -12.65 4.10 5.25
N ARG A 371 -13.19 2.97 5.74
CA ARG A 371 -12.39 1.90 6.35
C ARG A 371 -11.97 0.90 5.28
N VAL A 372 -10.70 0.60 5.26
CA VAL A 372 -10.08 -0.33 4.30
C VAL A 372 -9.45 -1.48 5.09
N PRO A 373 -10.17 -2.59 5.26
CA PRO A 373 -9.61 -3.76 5.92
C PRO A 373 -8.51 -4.41 5.09
N ASP A 374 -7.59 -5.09 5.75
CA ASP A 374 -6.55 -5.93 5.14
C ASP A 374 -5.70 -5.20 4.09
N ALA A 375 -5.37 -3.91 4.33
CA ALA A 375 -4.66 -3.09 3.35
C ALA A 375 -3.19 -3.51 3.16
N TYR A 376 -2.54 -3.97 4.22
CA TYR A 376 -1.11 -4.33 4.20
C TYR A 376 -0.85 -5.63 4.97
N PRO A 377 -0.10 -6.59 4.39
CA PRO A 377 0.41 -7.73 5.14
C PRO A 377 1.28 -7.25 6.32
N LEU A 378 1.09 -7.81 7.49
CA LEU A 378 1.84 -7.49 8.70
C LEU A 378 3.02 -8.47 8.84
N PHE A 379 4.22 -8.03 8.48
CA PHE A 379 5.43 -8.83 8.50
C PHE A 379 6.03 -8.90 9.91
N ARG A 380 5.43 -9.73 10.78
CA ARG A 380 6.03 -10.05 12.08
C ARG A 380 7.25 -10.95 11.92
N VAL A 381 8.19 -10.86 12.84
CA VAL A 381 9.32 -11.81 12.90
C VAL A 381 8.80 -13.24 12.86
N GLY A 382 9.28 -14.05 11.91
CA GLY A 382 8.89 -15.45 11.73
C GLY A 382 7.62 -15.69 10.89
N TYR A 383 7.01 -14.65 10.29
CA TYR A 383 5.85 -14.78 9.41
C TYR A 383 6.11 -15.72 8.21
N GLU A 384 7.35 -15.81 7.75
CA GLU A 384 7.77 -16.58 6.58
C GLU A 384 7.45 -18.07 6.76
N ARG A 385 7.62 -18.59 7.99
CA ARG A 385 7.33 -19.98 8.32
C ARG A 385 5.85 -20.29 8.16
N GLN A 386 4.99 -19.37 8.65
CA GLN A 386 3.54 -19.51 8.55
C GLN A 386 3.09 -19.39 7.09
N LEU A 387 3.63 -18.41 6.38
CA LEU A 387 3.33 -18.22 4.96
C LEU A 387 3.76 -19.43 4.12
N ALA A 388 4.91 -20.03 4.42
CA ALA A 388 5.37 -21.24 3.73
C ALA A 388 4.39 -22.41 3.91
N VAL A 389 3.81 -22.60 5.10
CA VAL A 389 2.79 -23.65 5.34
C VAL A 389 1.56 -23.41 4.46
N LEU A 390 1.07 -22.18 4.35
CA LEU A 390 -0.10 -21.86 3.53
C LEU A 390 0.20 -22.04 2.03
N THR A 391 1.34 -21.51 1.57
CA THR A 391 1.71 -21.58 0.15
C THR A 391 1.98 -23.01 -0.29
N GLN A 392 2.62 -23.83 0.55
CA GLN A 392 2.82 -25.24 0.28
C GLN A 392 1.49 -26.00 0.17
N TYR A 393 0.53 -25.73 1.07
CA TYR A 393 -0.78 -26.35 0.99
C TYR A 393 -1.53 -25.90 -0.27
N LEU A 394 -1.60 -24.60 -0.55
CA LEU A 394 -2.30 -24.07 -1.72
C LEU A 394 -1.69 -24.58 -3.04
N SER A 395 -0.38 -24.84 -3.09
CA SER A 395 0.28 -25.41 -4.27
C SER A 395 -0.15 -26.86 -4.57
N THR A 396 -0.79 -27.55 -3.64
CA THR A 396 -1.42 -28.86 -3.91
C THR A 396 -2.72 -28.77 -4.70
N LEU A 397 -3.30 -27.56 -4.82
CA LEU A 397 -4.51 -27.28 -5.60
C LEU A 397 -4.09 -26.74 -6.98
N GLU A 398 -3.90 -27.66 -7.95
CA GLU A 398 -3.23 -27.40 -9.25
C GLU A 398 -3.84 -26.25 -10.06
N ASN A 399 -5.14 -25.99 -9.92
CA ASN A 399 -5.88 -24.99 -10.69
C ASN A 399 -6.30 -23.77 -9.85
N LEU A 400 -5.70 -23.56 -8.68
CA LEU A 400 -5.93 -22.39 -7.82
C LEU A 400 -4.70 -21.49 -7.80
N HIS A 401 -4.86 -20.23 -8.17
CA HIS A 401 -3.78 -19.26 -8.34
C HIS A 401 -4.01 -18.03 -7.47
N PRO A 402 -3.42 -17.97 -6.26
CA PRO A 402 -3.41 -16.75 -5.46
C PRO A 402 -2.60 -15.64 -6.14
N VAL A 403 -3.17 -14.43 -6.25
CA VAL A 403 -2.55 -13.27 -6.90
C VAL A 403 -2.70 -12.01 -6.06
N GLY A 404 -1.90 -11.00 -6.37
CA GLY A 404 -1.98 -9.68 -5.77
C GLY A 404 -1.40 -9.61 -4.36
N ARG A 405 -1.43 -8.40 -3.79
CA ARG A 405 -0.79 -8.08 -2.50
C ARG A 405 -1.30 -8.96 -1.35
N THR A 406 -2.62 -9.03 -1.20
CA THR A 406 -3.25 -9.76 -0.08
C THR A 406 -3.35 -11.25 -0.34
N GLY A 407 -3.61 -11.67 -1.58
CA GLY A 407 -3.71 -13.07 -1.95
C GLY A 407 -2.37 -13.82 -1.87
N ARG A 408 -1.25 -13.12 -1.98
CA ARG A 408 0.10 -13.68 -1.83
C ARG A 408 0.80 -13.31 -0.53
N PHE A 409 0.15 -12.54 0.33
CA PHE A 409 0.75 -11.98 1.54
C PHE A 409 2.09 -11.28 1.25
N ALA A 410 2.14 -10.45 0.21
CA ALA A 410 3.35 -9.80 -0.27
C ALA A 410 3.14 -8.29 -0.39
N TYR A 411 4.16 -7.49 -0.07
CA TYR A 411 4.06 -6.05 -0.21
C TYR A 411 4.37 -5.62 -1.65
N LEU A 412 3.42 -5.84 -2.56
CA LEU A 412 3.55 -5.52 -3.97
C LEU A 412 3.05 -4.09 -4.28
N ASN A 413 3.77 -3.37 -5.11
CA ASN A 413 3.28 -2.14 -5.74
C ASN A 413 2.39 -2.48 -6.95
N MET A 414 1.72 -1.49 -7.51
CA MET A 414 0.78 -1.71 -8.63
C MET A 414 1.47 -2.31 -9.86
N ASP A 415 2.66 -1.85 -10.20
CA ASP A 415 3.44 -2.39 -11.33
C ASP A 415 3.81 -3.86 -11.11
N GLU A 416 4.17 -4.23 -9.88
CA GLU A 416 4.50 -5.61 -9.52
C GLU A 416 3.25 -6.52 -9.57
N VAL A 417 2.09 -6.01 -9.14
CA VAL A 417 0.80 -6.72 -9.24
C VAL A 417 0.41 -6.94 -10.71
N VAL A 418 0.59 -5.93 -11.55
CA VAL A 418 0.30 -6.02 -12.99
C VAL A 418 1.25 -7.01 -13.65
N ALA A 419 2.55 -6.93 -13.38
CA ALA A 419 3.54 -7.86 -13.93
C ALA A 419 3.21 -9.32 -13.57
N ASP A 420 2.92 -9.58 -12.29
CA ASP A 420 2.55 -10.91 -11.78
C ASP A 420 1.27 -11.46 -12.47
N ALA A 421 0.27 -10.60 -12.66
CA ALA A 421 -0.96 -10.97 -13.34
C ALA A 421 -0.76 -11.25 -14.84
N LEU A 422 0.08 -10.47 -15.52
CA LEU A 422 0.42 -10.68 -16.94
C LEU A 422 1.19 -11.99 -17.14
N ASP A 423 2.15 -12.29 -16.25
CA ASP A 423 2.92 -13.53 -16.27
C ASP A 423 2.03 -14.76 -16.05
N LEU A 424 1.14 -14.72 -15.04
CA LEU A 424 0.16 -15.78 -14.81
C LEU A 424 -0.74 -15.97 -16.03
N ALA A 425 -1.27 -14.88 -16.60
CA ALA A 425 -2.13 -14.97 -17.78
C ALA A 425 -1.39 -15.49 -19.01
N GLY A 426 -0.07 -15.26 -19.11
CA GLY A 426 0.80 -15.88 -20.10
C GLY A 426 0.79 -17.38 -19.98
N ARG A 427 1.15 -17.92 -18.80
CA ARG A 427 1.20 -19.36 -18.52
C ARG A 427 -0.16 -20.07 -18.72
N LEU A 428 -1.26 -19.47 -18.26
CA LEU A 428 -2.60 -20.04 -18.40
C LEU A 428 -3.17 -19.95 -19.82
N GLY A 429 -2.61 -19.11 -20.66
CA GLY A 429 -3.05 -18.94 -22.04
C GLY A 429 -2.33 -19.83 -23.05
N GLU A 430 -1.24 -20.51 -22.65
CA GLU A 430 -0.46 -21.44 -23.49
C GLU A 430 -0.97 -22.89 -23.39
N GLY A 431 -1.80 -23.22 -22.41
CA GLY A 431 -2.48 -24.50 -22.22
C GLY A 431 -3.96 -24.38 -22.59
#